data_21814cf732dc4c0502b6db97eb31cbd4
#
_entry.id   21814cf732dc4c0502b6db97eb31cbd4
#
_cell.length_a   1.000
_cell.length_b   1.000
_cell.length_c   1.000
_cell.angle_alpha   90.00
_cell.angle_beta   90.00
_cell.angle_gamma   90.00
#
_symmetry.space_group_name_H-M   'P 1'
#
loop_
_entity.id
_entity.type
_entity.pdbx_description
1 polymer ?
#
loop_
_entity_poly.entity_id
_entity_poly.type
_entity_poly.pdbx_seq_one_letter_code
_entity_poly.pdbx_strand_id
1 'polypeptide(L)'
;KKRESLYIATKTGAQTGEGLREDLKKSLENLRCDYIDIYQFHNPAFCPRPGDESGLYDAALEAKKEGKIRHIGITNHRLYVAKEAIESGLYETLQFPFCYLATEKDLELVEACREKDMGFIAMKALSGGLITNSAAAYAHAAQYENVLPIWGVQRESELDEFLSYIDNPPEMTEEIAEL
;
A
#
# COMPACT_ATOMS: atom_id res chain seq x y z
N LYS A 1 -19.16 -6.99 -13.87
CA LYS A 1 -18.84 -5.79 -14.71
C LYS A 1 -18.12 -4.66 -13.95
N LYS A 2 -18.26 -4.56 -12.59
CA LYS A 2 -17.54 -3.51 -11.80
C LYS A 2 -16.16 -3.97 -11.32
N ARG A 3 -15.90 -5.29 -11.20
CA ARG A 3 -14.65 -5.81 -10.68
C ARG A 3 -13.42 -5.40 -11.51
N GLU A 4 -13.56 -5.44 -12.82
CA GLU A 4 -12.49 -5.12 -13.78
C GLU A 4 -12.10 -3.63 -13.80
N SER A 5 -12.97 -2.76 -13.27
CA SER A 5 -12.70 -1.31 -13.14
C SER A 5 -12.13 -0.90 -11.78
N LEU A 6 -11.86 -1.88 -10.90
CA LEU A 6 -11.36 -1.64 -9.55
C LEU A 6 -10.03 -2.35 -9.33
N TYR A 7 -9.13 -1.69 -8.61
CA TYR A 7 -7.96 -2.32 -8.04
C TYR A 7 -8.25 -2.67 -6.57
N ILE A 8 -8.27 -3.97 -6.26
CA ILE A 8 -8.50 -4.45 -4.91
C ILE A 8 -7.16 -4.83 -4.29
N ALA A 9 -6.85 -4.20 -3.16
CA ALA A 9 -5.70 -4.53 -2.34
C ALA A 9 -6.17 -5.08 -0.99
N THR A 10 -5.61 -6.21 -0.56
CA THR A 10 -5.78 -6.73 0.79
C THR A 10 -4.47 -7.36 1.28
N LYS A 11 -4.48 -7.92 2.47
CA LYS A 11 -3.26 -8.37 3.13
C LYS A 11 -3.50 -9.57 4.02
N THR A 12 -2.41 -10.31 4.32
CA THR A 12 -2.42 -11.44 5.25
C THR A 12 -1.50 -11.17 6.44
N GLY A 13 -1.93 -11.55 7.62
CA GLY A 13 -1.11 -11.62 8.84
C GLY A 13 -0.48 -12.98 9.09
N ALA A 14 -0.63 -13.93 8.15
CA ALA A 14 -0.09 -15.26 8.27
C ALA A 14 1.43 -15.27 8.47
N GLN A 15 1.91 -16.27 9.21
CA GLN A 15 3.33 -16.45 9.48
C GLN A 15 3.91 -17.66 8.72
N THR A 16 3.06 -18.37 7.98
CA THR A 16 3.42 -19.56 7.18
C THR A 16 2.74 -19.54 5.83
N GLY A 17 3.33 -20.23 4.85
CA GLY A 17 2.74 -20.38 3.52
C GLY A 17 1.36 -21.05 3.53
N GLU A 18 1.10 -21.99 4.46
CA GLU A 18 -0.22 -22.62 4.62
C GLU A 18 -1.24 -21.60 5.10
N GLY A 19 -0.93 -20.84 6.15
CA GLY A 19 -1.79 -19.78 6.65
C GLY A 19 -2.09 -18.70 5.61
N LEU A 20 -1.11 -18.38 4.76
CA LEU A 20 -1.33 -17.46 3.63
C LEU A 20 -2.38 -18.00 2.65
N ARG A 21 -2.32 -19.29 2.30
CA ARG A 21 -3.30 -19.90 1.39
C ARG A 21 -4.72 -19.87 1.97
N GLU A 22 -4.85 -20.12 3.28
CA GLU A 22 -6.13 -20.04 3.99
C GLU A 22 -6.69 -18.61 4.01
N ASP A 23 -5.85 -17.61 4.36
CA ASP A 23 -6.22 -16.21 4.37
C ASP A 23 -6.63 -15.71 2.99
N LEU A 24 -5.88 -16.11 1.95
CA LEU A 24 -6.20 -15.75 0.57
C LEU A 24 -7.54 -16.34 0.13
N LYS A 25 -7.78 -17.64 0.41
CA LYS A 25 -9.06 -18.28 0.11
C LYS A 25 -10.21 -17.53 0.77
N LYS A 26 -10.11 -17.24 2.06
CA LYS A 26 -11.10 -16.48 2.82
C LYS A 26 -11.31 -15.07 2.27
N SER A 27 -10.23 -14.41 1.84
CA SER A 27 -10.30 -13.08 1.23
C SER A 27 -11.08 -13.10 -0.09
N LEU A 28 -10.81 -14.06 -0.97
CA LEU A 28 -11.51 -14.23 -2.24
C LEU A 28 -13.00 -14.52 -2.03
N GLU A 29 -13.34 -15.40 -1.07
CA GLU A 29 -14.72 -15.74 -0.71
C GLU A 29 -15.47 -14.50 -0.18
N ASN A 30 -14.87 -13.74 0.75
CA ASN A 30 -15.49 -12.56 1.34
C ASN A 30 -15.67 -11.42 0.33
N LEU A 31 -14.69 -11.21 -0.53
CA LEU A 31 -14.73 -10.19 -1.58
C LEU A 31 -15.58 -10.62 -2.79
N ARG A 32 -15.96 -11.90 -2.87
CA ARG A 32 -16.72 -12.49 -3.98
C ARG A 32 -16.07 -12.20 -5.34
N CYS A 33 -14.76 -12.42 -5.41
CA CYS A 33 -13.98 -12.23 -6.63
C CYS A 33 -13.01 -13.40 -6.85
N ASP A 34 -12.62 -13.60 -8.10
CA ASP A 34 -11.74 -14.70 -8.51
C ASP A 34 -10.27 -14.34 -8.32
N TYR A 35 -9.94 -13.05 -8.21
CA TYR A 35 -8.57 -12.57 -8.02
C TYR A 35 -8.52 -11.26 -7.23
N ILE A 36 -7.36 -11.03 -6.64
CA ILE A 36 -6.99 -9.79 -5.94
C ILE A 36 -5.85 -9.12 -6.72
N ASP A 37 -5.91 -7.81 -6.91
CA ASP A 37 -4.89 -7.10 -7.69
C ASP A 37 -3.58 -7.00 -6.89
N ILE A 38 -3.63 -6.58 -5.63
CA ILE A 38 -2.44 -6.45 -4.78
C ILE A 38 -2.66 -7.23 -3.49
N TYR A 39 -1.85 -8.27 -3.27
CA TYR A 39 -1.90 -9.06 -2.04
C TYR A 39 -0.61 -8.84 -1.25
N GLN A 40 -0.74 -8.40 0.02
CA GLN A 40 0.37 -7.89 0.77
C GLN A 40 0.66 -8.71 2.03
N PHE A 41 1.93 -8.90 2.36
CA PHE A 41 2.33 -9.35 3.69
C PHE A 41 2.14 -8.20 4.69
N HIS A 42 1.39 -8.45 5.77
CA HIS A 42 0.99 -7.42 6.72
C HIS A 42 1.99 -7.26 7.85
N ASN A 43 2.87 -6.28 7.73
CA ASN A 43 3.80 -5.86 8.78
C ASN A 43 4.66 -7.01 9.36
N PRO A 44 5.23 -7.89 8.53
CA PRO A 44 6.09 -8.95 9.02
C PRO A 44 7.32 -8.37 9.72
N ALA A 45 7.88 -9.12 10.66
CA ALA A 45 9.09 -8.71 11.38
C ALA A 45 10.37 -8.89 10.56
N PHE A 46 10.28 -9.54 9.41
CA PHE A 46 11.36 -9.83 8.45
C PHE A 46 10.85 -9.62 7.03
N CYS A 47 11.72 -9.64 6.05
CA CYS A 47 11.38 -9.57 4.64
C CYS A 47 11.23 -11.01 4.08
N PRO A 48 9.99 -11.53 3.85
CA PRO A 48 9.79 -12.86 3.26
C PRO A 48 10.47 -13.00 1.90
N ARG A 49 11.16 -14.13 1.69
CA ARG A 49 11.94 -14.43 0.48
C ARG A 49 11.65 -15.82 -0.04
N PRO A 50 11.92 -16.10 -1.33
CA PRO A 50 11.82 -17.46 -1.86
C PRO A 50 12.70 -18.45 -1.07
N GLY A 51 12.13 -19.59 -0.69
CA GLY A 51 12.83 -20.67 0.00
C GLY A 51 13.14 -20.41 1.47
N ASP A 52 12.60 -19.33 2.08
CA ASP A 52 12.73 -19.14 3.53
C ASP A 52 11.84 -20.14 4.31
N GLU A 53 12.15 -20.34 5.59
CA GLU A 53 11.46 -21.30 6.45
C GLU A 53 9.96 -21.03 6.61
N SER A 54 9.52 -19.79 6.40
CA SER A 54 8.11 -19.42 6.51
C SER A 54 7.28 -19.96 5.34
N GLY A 55 7.89 -20.09 4.16
CA GLY A 55 7.21 -20.44 2.91
C GLY A 55 6.20 -19.40 2.44
N LEU A 56 6.20 -18.20 3.06
CA LEU A 56 5.23 -17.13 2.75
C LEU A 56 5.37 -16.65 1.31
N TYR A 57 6.61 -16.33 0.89
CA TYR A 57 6.84 -15.79 -0.44
C TYR A 57 6.55 -16.84 -1.53
N ASP A 58 6.92 -18.09 -1.29
CA ASP A 58 6.66 -19.21 -2.22
C ASP A 58 5.16 -19.43 -2.41
N ALA A 59 4.37 -19.37 -1.32
CA ALA A 59 2.93 -19.48 -1.39
C ALA A 59 2.28 -18.29 -2.15
N ALA A 60 2.79 -17.07 -1.97
CA ALA A 60 2.33 -15.92 -2.72
C ALA A 60 2.67 -16.02 -4.21
N LEU A 61 3.88 -16.51 -4.53
CA LEU A 61 4.30 -16.72 -5.91
C LEU A 61 3.47 -17.81 -6.61
N GLU A 62 3.12 -18.90 -5.89
CA GLU A 62 2.21 -19.92 -6.39
C GLU A 62 0.82 -19.33 -6.68
N ALA A 63 0.26 -18.57 -5.74
CA ALA A 63 -1.02 -17.88 -5.91
C ALA A 63 -1.02 -16.91 -7.10
N LYS A 64 0.10 -16.25 -7.36
CA LYS A 64 0.30 -15.40 -8.54
C LYS A 64 0.30 -16.21 -9.84
N LYS A 65 1.00 -17.36 -9.87
CA LYS A 65 1.00 -18.28 -11.01
C LYS A 65 -0.39 -18.86 -11.30
N GLU A 66 -1.18 -19.08 -10.27
CA GLU A 66 -2.58 -19.54 -10.38
C GLU A 66 -3.55 -18.44 -10.79
N GLY A 67 -3.10 -17.19 -10.89
CA GLY A 67 -3.93 -16.04 -11.24
C GLY A 67 -4.85 -15.55 -10.12
N LYS A 68 -4.68 -16.04 -8.90
CA LYS A 68 -5.45 -15.60 -7.72
C LYS A 68 -5.03 -14.23 -7.20
N ILE A 69 -3.78 -13.86 -7.41
CA ILE A 69 -3.25 -12.54 -7.13
C ILE A 69 -2.46 -12.03 -8.34
N ARG A 70 -2.44 -10.73 -8.57
CA ARG A 70 -1.70 -10.12 -9.68
C ARG A 70 -0.34 -9.62 -9.27
N HIS A 71 -0.28 -8.93 -8.12
CA HIS A 71 0.93 -8.29 -7.61
C HIS A 71 1.18 -8.69 -6.15
N ILE A 72 2.45 -8.90 -5.82
CA ILE A 72 2.90 -9.20 -4.46
C ILE A 72 3.42 -7.91 -3.85
N GLY A 73 2.85 -7.53 -2.71
CA GLY A 73 3.26 -6.36 -1.96
C GLY A 73 3.65 -6.68 -0.51
N ILE A 74 4.17 -5.68 0.16
CA ILE A 74 4.49 -5.75 1.59
C ILE A 74 4.04 -4.45 2.27
N THR A 75 3.45 -4.58 3.47
CA THR A 75 3.21 -3.43 4.33
C THR A 75 4.15 -3.48 5.51
N ASN A 76 4.70 -2.35 5.93
CA ASN A 76 5.52 -2.32 7.12
C ASN A 76 5.50 -0.96 7.83
N HIS A 77 5.95 -0.95 9.08
CA HIS A 77 6.22 0.24 9.89
C HIS A 77 7.71 0.32 10.27
N ARG A 78 8.49 -0.71 9.95
CA ARG A 78 9.90 -0.80 10.28
C ARG A 78 10.72 -0.40 9.06
N LEU A 79 11.49 0.66 9.21
CA LEU A 79 12.32 1.21 8.14
C LEU A 79 13.29 0.16 7.56
N TYR A 80 13.87 -0.68 8.43
CA TYR A 80 14.84 -1.69 7.97
C TYR A 80 14.20 -2.77 7.09
N VAL A 81 12.96 -3.22 7.42
CA VAL A 81 12.25 -4.20 6.58
C VAL A 81 11.83 -3.58 5.26
N ALA A 82 11.39 -2.32 5.27
CA ALA A 82 11.03 -1.59 4.06
C ALA A 82 12.23 -1.45 3.11
N LYS A 83 13.39 -1.05 3.63
CA LYS A 83 14.64 -0.96 2.85
C LYS A 83 15.04 -2.33 2.29
N GLU A 84 14.99 -3.37 3.11
CA GLU A 84 15.29 -4.75 2.67
C GLU A 84 14.34 -5.23 1.57
N ALA A 85 13.05 -4.89 1.67
CA ALA A 85 12.05 -5.24 0.65
C ALA A 85 12.34 -4.54 -0.69
N ILE A 86 12.67 -3.26 -0.67
CA ILE A 86 13.04 -2.49 -1.86
C ILE A 86 14.32 -3.07 -2.51
N GLU A 87 15.35 -3.31 -1.70
CA GLU A 87 16.64 -3.84 -2.18
C GLU A 87 16.51 -5.24 -2.77
N SER A 88 15.58 -6.05 -2.26
CA SER A 88 15.37 -7.42 -2.71
C SER A 88 14.88 -7.52 -4.16
N GLY A 89 14.16 -6.51 -4.65
CA GLY A 89 13.49 -6.52 -5.95
C GLY A 89 12.38 -7.56 -6.09
N LEU A 90 11.91 -8.12 -4.97
CA LEU A 90 10.89 -9.18 -4.94
C LEU A 90 9.45 -8.66 -4.91
N TYR A 91 9.25 -7.41 -4.50
CA TYR A 91 7.96 -6.81 -4.25
C TYR A 91 7.63 -5.75 -5.31
N GLU A 92 6.37 -5.71 -5.71
CA GLU A 92 5.87 -4.74 -6.69
C GLU A 92 5.29 -3.50 -6.00
N THR A 93 4.91 -3.62 -4.70
CA THR A 93 4.44 -2.49 -3.91
C THR A 93 4.97 -2.53 -2.48
N LEU A 94 5.28 -1.35 -1.95
CA LEU A 94 5.51 -1.11 -0.53
C LEU A 94 4.41 -0.22 0.02
N GLN A 95 3.71 -0.67 1.06
CA GLN A 95 2.80 0.18 1.82
C GLN A 95 3.45 0.60 3.13
N PHE A 96 3.69 1.89 3.29
CA PHE A 96 4.41 2.46 4.45
C PHE A 96 3.71 3.75 4.93
N PRO A 97 3.81 4.13 6.22
CA PRO A 97 3.32 5.41 6.69
C PRO A 97 4.01 6.56 5.95
N PHE A 98 3.23 7.45 5.36
CA PHE A 98 3.73 8.63 4.70
C PHE A 98 2.68 9.74 4.70
N CYS A 99 3.04 10.89 5.22
CA CYS A 99 2.19 12.07 5.30
C CYS A 99 3.07 13.32 5.35
N TYR A 100 2.47 14.48 5.49
CA TYR A 100 3.17 15.76 5.60
C TYR A 100 4.24 15.81 6.73
N LEU A 101 4.10 14.98 7.76
CA LEU A 101 5.08 14.86 8.85
C LEU A 101 6.20 13.85 8.55
N ALA A 102 6.35 13.43 7.31
CA ALA A 102 7.39 12.48 6.88
C ALA A 102 8.79 13.05 7.13
N THR A 103 9.68 12.17 7.56
CA THR A 103 11.09 12.50 7.79
C THR A 103 11.90 12.32 6.50
N GLU A 104 13.14 12.83 6.49
CA GLU A 104 14.08 12.57 5.37
C GLU A 104 14.23 11.09 5.05
N LYS A 105 14.21 10.21 6.08
CA LYS A 105 14.31 8.76 5.90
C LYS A 105 13.08 8.16 5.22
N ASP A 106 11.91 8.75 5.42
CA ASP A 106 10.69 8.32 4.75
C ASP A 106 10.70 8.77 3.28
N LEU A 107 11.23 9.97 3.02
CA LEU A 107 11.45 10.47 1.66
C LEU A 107 12.48 9.61 0.89
N GLU A 108 13.55 9.17 1.56
CA GLU A 108 14.51 8.21 0.98
C GLU A 108 13.82 6.91 0.53
N LEU A 109 12.81 6.41 1.26
CA LEU A 109 12.05 5.21 0.84
C LEU A 109 11.23 5.47 -0.41
N VAL A 110 10.57 6.62 -0.50
CA VAL A 110 9.77 7.01 -1.68
C VAL A 110 10.67 7.04 -2.92
N GLU A 111 11.84 7.67 -2.81
CA GLU A 111 12.81 7.77 -3.90
C GLU A 111 13.38 6.39 -4.28
N ALA A 112 13.76 5.57 -3.29
CA ALA A 112 14.26 4.22 -3.53
C ALA A 112 13.20 3.33 -4.22
N CYS A 113 11.92 3.47 -3.87
CA CYS A 113 10.83 2.79 -4.57
C CYS A 113 10.74 3.27 -6.03
N ARG A 114 10.85 4.58 -6.27
CA ARG A 114 10.83 5.15 -7.62
C ARG A 114 11.96 4.60 -8.50
N GLU A 115 13.18 4.55 -7.96
CA GLU A 115 14.35 4.01 -8.67
C GLU A 115 14.22 2.52 -9.02
N LYS A 116 13.45 1.76 -8.26
CA LYS A 116 13.21 0.33 -8.44
C LYS A 116 11.91 -0.01 -9.19
N ASP A 117 11.20 0.99 -9.71
CA ASP A 117 9.88 0.81 -10.33
C ASP A 117 8.88 0.09 -9.41
N MET A 118 8.94 0.39 -8.12
CA MET A 118 8.11 -0.17 -7.06
C MET A 118 7.06 0.86 -6.65
N GLY A 119 5.78 0.48 -6.70
CA GLY A 119 4.70 1.36 -6.26
C GLY A 119 4.76 1.63 -4.75
N PHE A 120 4.65 2.91 -4.36
CA PHE A 120 4.59 3.30 -2.95
C PHE A 120 3.15 3.62 -2.56
N ILE A 121 2.58 2.85 -1.62
CA ILE A 121 1.23 3.07 -1.08
C ILE A 121 1.37 3.81 0.25
N ALA A 122 1.01 5.09 0.26
CA ALA A 122 1.10 5.94 1.43
C ALA A 122 -0.07 5.68 2.38
N MET A 123 0.16 4.97 3.48
CA MET A 123 -0.83 4.82 4.53
C MET A 123 -0.70 5.91 5.58
N LYS A 124 -1.78 6.14 6.33
CA LYS A 124 -1.85 7.17 7.38
C LYS A 124 -1.57 8.59 6.88
N ALA A 125 -2.00 8.90 5.67
CA ALA A 125 -1.79 10.21 5.07
C ALA A 125 -2.37 11.38 5.89
N LEU A 126 -3.37 11.13 6.75
CA LEU A 126 -3.88 12.07 7.76
C LEU A 126 -3.26 11.88 9.16
N SER A 127 -2.15 11.16 9.27
CA SER A 127 -1.45 10.92 10.55
C SER A 127 -2.35 10.44 11.69
N GLY A 128 -3.33 9.57 11.38
CA GLY A 128 -4.29 9.08 12.38
C GLY A 128 -5.30 10.12 12.87
N GLY A 129 -5.53 11.17 12.10
CA GLY A 129 -6.44 12.27 12.43
C GLY A 129 -5.77 13.49 13.05
N LEU A 130 -4.44 13.50 13.17
CA LEU A 130 -3.69 14.69 13.58
C LEU A 130 -3.69 15.77 12.49
N ILE A 131 -3.67 15.37 11.23
CA ILE A 131 -3.82 16.25 10.08
C ILE A 131 -5.30 16.30 9.73
N THR A 132 -5.92 17.48 9.89
CA THR A 132 -7.34 17.69 9.65
C THR A 132 -7.64 18.34 8.30
N ASN A 133 -6.64 18.91 7.63
CA ASN A 133 -6.77 19.48 6.30
C ASN A 133 -6.50 18.40 5.24
N SER A 134 -7.58 17.78 4.75
CA SER A 134 -7.50 16.69 3.75
C SER A 134 -6.99 17.17 2.40
N ALA A 135 -7.32 18.41 2.00
CA ALA A 135 -6.84 19.03 0.76
C ALA A 135 -5.31 19.21 0.78
N ALA A 136 -4.77 19.71 1.89
CA ALA A 136 -3.32 19.84 2.07
C ALA A 136 -2.61 18.47 2.07
N ALA A 137 -3.20 17.47 2.74
CA ALA A 137 -2.66 16.12 2.75
C ALA A 137 -2.67 15.48 1.37
N TYR A 138 -3.72 15.71 0.59
CA TYR A 138 -3.81 15.24 -0.80
C TYR A 138 -2.77 15.94 -1.67
N ALA A 139 -2.70 17.27 -1.62
CA ALA A 139 -1.74 18.07 -2.39
C ALA A 139 -0.29 17.69 -2.08
N HIS A 140 0.01 17.36 -0.81
CA HIS A 140 1.34 16.88 -0.42
C HIS A 140 1.67 15.55 -1.09
N ALA A 141 0.79 14.55 -1.01
CA ALA A 141 1.02 13.25 -1.61
C ALA A 141 1.11 13.31 -3.15
N ALA A 142 0.33 14.18 -3.77
CA ALA A 142 0.29 14.36 -5.23
C ALA A 142 1.59 14.93 -5.84
N GLN A 143 2.53 15.43 -5.02
CA GLN A 143 3.84 15.89 -5.51
C GLN A 143 4.77 14.73 -5.93
N TYR A 144 4.43 13.49 -5.55
CA TYR A 144 5.26 12.31 -5.78
C TYR A 144 4.56 11.36 -6.76
N GLU A 145 5.10 11.22 -7.97
CA GLU A 145 4.48 10.44 -9.06
C GLU A 145 4.27 8.96 -8.74
N ASN A 146 5.14 8.37 -7.91
CA ASN A 146 5.07 6.96 -7.53
C ASN A 146 4.32 6.71 -6.21
N VAL A 147 3.71 7.73 -5.61
CA VAL A 147 2.98 7.64 -4.33
C VAL A 147 1.49 7.60 -4.57
N LEU A 148 0.85 6.54 -4.09
CA LEU A 148 -0.61 6.40 -4.03
C LEU A 148 -1.08 6.54 -2.59
N PRO A 149 -1.70 7.65 -2.18
CA PRO A 149 -2.26 7.77 -0.85
C PRO A 149 -3.51 6.92 -0.68
N ILE A 150 -3.66 6.29 0.49
CA ILE A 150 -4.88 5.62 0.90
C ILE A 150 -5.48 6.33 2.12
N TRP A 151 -6.79 6.54 2.08
CA TRP A 151 -7.53 7.32 3.06
C TRP A 151 -8.40 6.40 3.91
N GLY A 152 -8.37 6.61 5.23
CA GLY A 152 -9.30 5.98 6.14
C GLY A 152 -10.64 6.74 6.14
N VAL A 153 -11.63 6.20 5.46
CA VAL A 153 -12.96 6.79 5.32
C VAL A 153 -13.93 6.09 6.26
N GLN A 154 -14.65 6.84 7.08
CA GLN A 154 -15.67 6.34 8.01
C GLN A 154 -17.07 6.86 7.72
N ARG A 155 -17.18 7.96 6.98
CA ARG A 155 -18.44 8.63 6.65
C ARG A 155 -18.55 8.84 5.15
N GLU A 156 -19.78 8.86 4.65
CA GLU A 156 -20.06 9.14 3.24
C GLU A 156 -19.56 10.53 2.82
N SER A 157 -19.69 11.54 3.69
CA SER A 157 -19.17 12.88 3.44
C SER A 157 -17.65 12.94 3.26
N GLU A 158 -16.89 12.08 3.97
CA GLU A 158 -15.44 11.97 3.81
C GLU A 158 -15.09 11.31 2.46
N LEU A 159 -15.89 10.34 2.04
CA LEU A 159 -15.74 9.74 0.71
C LEU A 159 -16.02 10.75 -0.39
N ASP A 160 -17.12 11.50 -0.29
CA ASP A 160 -17.50 12.52 -1.26
C ASP A 160 -16.43 13.61 -1.37
N GLU A 161 -15.83 14.00 -0.25
CA GLU A 161 -14.73 14.96 -0.20
C GLU A 161 -13.51 14.45 -1.00
N PHE A 162 -13.03 13.22 -0.75
CA PHE A 162 -11.90 12.68 -1.50
C PHE A 162 -12.23 12.40 -2.97
N LEU A 163 -13.46 12.01 -3.30
CA LEU A 163 -13.89 11.85 -4.68
C LEU A 163 -13.89 13.18 -5.44
N SER A 164 -14.23 14.30 -4.77
CA SER A 164 -14.18 15.63 -5.38
C SER A 164 -12.77 16.04 -5.83
N TYR A 165 -11.74 15.50 -5.19
CA TYR A 165 -10.33 15.76 -5.55
C TYR A 165 -9.89 15.07 -6.85
N ILE A 166 -10.67 14.09 -7.33
CA ILE A 166 -10.42 13.47 -8.64
C ILE A 166 -10.73 14.47 -9.76
N ASP A 167 -11.83 15.21 -9.61
CA ASP A 167 -12.28 16.18 -10.61
C ASP A 167 -11.57 17.54 -10.46
N ASN A 168 -11.25 17.93 -9.21
CA ASN A 168 -10.60 19.18 -8.86
C ASN A 168 -9.47 18.92 -7.84
N PRO A 169 -8.32 18.40 -8.29
CA PRO A 169 -7.22 18.06 -7.39
C PRO A 169 -6.68 19.31 -6.69
N PRO A 170 -6.57 19.32 -5.34
CA PRO A 170 -5.91 20.39 -4.63
C PRO A 170 -4.44 20.51 -5.06
N GLU A 171 -4.00 21.73 -5.30
CA GLU A 171 -2.61 22.03 -5.64
C GLU A 171 -1.85 22.51 -4.39
N MET A 172 -0.56 22.20 -4.33
CA MET A 172 0.32 22.71 -3.28
C MET A 172 0.59 24.19 -3.55
N THR A 173 -0.06 25.07 -2.77
CA THR A 173 0.16 26.51 -2.79
C THR A 173 1.07 26.95 -1.64
N GLU A 174 1.61 28.17 -1.68
CA GLU A 174 2.38 28.76 -0.57
C GLU A 174 1.55 28.76 0.73
N GLU A 175 0.25 29.08 0.66
CA GLU A 175 -0.66 29.07 1.79
C GLU A 175 -0.83 27.67 2.41
N ILE A 176 -0.91 26.63 1.57
CA ILE A 176 -1.01 25.23 2.04
C ILE A 176 0.33 24.75 2.62
N ALA A 177 1.45 25.22 2.07
CA ALA A 177 2.77 24.81 2.55
C ALA A 177 3.14 25.45 3.91
N GLU A 178 2.47 26.54 4.30
CA GLU A 178 2.65 27.23 5.59
C GLU A 178 1.74 26.67 6.71
N LEU A 179 0.78 25.79 6.40
CA LEU A 179 -0.14 25.17 7.35
C LEU A 179 0.50 23.96 8.04
#